data_62388916c1e601c3c85f5caced7d3323
#
_entry.id   62388916c1e601c3c85f5caced7d3323
#
_cell.length_a   1.000
_cell.length_b   1.000
_cell.length_c   1.000
_cell.angle_alpha   90.00
_cell.angle_beta   90.00
_cell.angle_gamma   90.00
#
_symmetry.space_group_name_H-M   'P 1'
#
loop_
_entity.id
_entity.type
_entity.pdbx_description
1 polymer ?
#
loop_
_entity_poly.entity_id
_entity_poly.type
_entity_poly.pdbx_seq_one_letter_code
_entity_poly.pdbx_strand_id
1 'polypeptide(L)'
;VAFGQWHISRKAPEKPCTLPVTLVEGDCNIGVHGRDFSLLFTKNAQGSVISYRWKGRELLQRPIALNFWRAPTDNDTAAGMELAHLPFKTAGLYAKLRRAKAETDGTSVRIHAKYALPGGARANVTYTITGDGKVEAALKWKGKAVESVPEFGLMLTLPAEYRNVAYYGMGPGETYSDFT
;
A
#
# COMPACT_ATOMS: atom_id res chain seq x y z
N VAL A 1 -35.39 -16.98 3.59
CA VAL A 1 -35.31 -15.85 2.63
C VAL A 1 -33.96 -15.98 1.95
N ALA A 2 -33.96 -16.26 0.65
CA ALA A 2 -32.70 -16.35 -0.12
C ALA A 2 -32.36 -14.97 -0.68
N PHE A 3 -31.13 -14.51 -0.45
CA PHE A 3 -30.60 -13.31 -1.09
C PHE A 3 -29.68 -13.75 -2.22
N GLY A 4 -29.94 -13.27 -3.43
CA GLY A 4 -29.05 -13.44 -4.57
C GLY A 4 -28.46 -12.10 -4.96
N GLN A 5 -27.14 -12.02 -5.03
CA GLN A 5 -26.44 -10.83 -5.51
C GLN A 5 -25.83 -11.14 -6.88
N TRP A 6 -26.20 -10.34 -7.88
CA TRP A 6 -25.68 -10.49 -9.23
C TRP A 6 -24.64 -9.40 -9.49
N HIS A 7 -23.41 -9.79 -9.73
CA HIS A 7 -22.33 -8.87 -10.05
C HIS A 7 -22.22 -8.70 -11.57
N ILE A 8 -22.67 -7.58 -12.09
CA ILE A 8 -22.45 -7.20 -13.49
C ILE A 8 -21.23 -6.26 -13.51
N SER A 9 -20.03 -6.81 -13.71
CA SER A 9 -18.85 -5.97 -13.87
C SER A 9 -18.77 -5.44 -15.30
N ARG A 10 -19.29 -4.25 -15.53
CA ARG A 10 -18.87 -3.43 -16.65
C ARG A 10 -17.72 -2.54 -16.18
N LYS A 11 -16.48 -3.01 -16.31
CA LYS A 11 -15.33 -2.13 -16.17
C LYS A 11 -15.37 -1.17 -17.37
N ALA A 12 -15.92 0.02 -17.18
CA ALA A 12 -15.72 1.08 -18.16
C ALA A 12 -14.21 1.31 -18.29
N PRO A 13 -13.64 1.42 -19.50
CA PRO A 13 -12.22 1.72 -19.66
C PRO A 13 -11.95 3.05 -18.93
N GLU A 14 -11.05 3.02 -17.93
CA GLU A 14 -10.60 4.25 -17.28
C GLU A 14 -9.94 5.13 -18.34
N LYS A 15 -10.46 6.34 -18.51
CA LYS A 15 -9.82 7.32 -19.39
C LYS A 15 -8.46 7.66 -18.81
N PRO A 16 -7.37 7.61 -19.59
CA PRO A 16 -6.06 7.97 -19.10
C PRO A 16 -6.07 9.43 -18.61
N CYS A 17 -5.42 9.67 -17.47
CA CYS A 17 -5.25 11.01 -16.94
C CYS A 17 -4.34 11.81 -17.88
N THR A 18 -4.78 13.01 -18.28
CA THR A 18 -4.02 13.94 -19.13
C THR A 18 -3.53 15.17 -18.37
N LEU A 19 -3.85 15.26 -17.06
CA LEU A 19 -3.39 16.36 -16.24
C LEU A 19 -1.88 16.26 -15.98
N PRO A 20 -1.15 17.39 -16.05
CA PRO A 20 0.29 17.39 -15.83
C PRO A 20 0.64 17.09 -14.37
N VAL A 21 1.77 16.44 -14.17
CA VAL A 21 2.39 16.19 -12.87
C VAL A 21 3.87 16.52 -12.92
N THR A 22 4.39 17.11 -11.86
CA THR A 22 5.80 17.50 -11.74
C THR A 22 6.51 16.57 -10.78
N LEU A 23 7.65 16.04 -11.21
CA LEU A 23 8.59 15.28 -10.39
C LEU A 23 9.73 16.19 -9.94
N VAL A 24 10.00 16.21 -8.64
CA VAL A 24 11.16 16.89 -8.04
C VAL A 24 11.97 15.84 -7.28
N GLU A 25 13.19 15.59 -7.74
CA GLU A 25 14.07 14.61 -7.12
C GLU A 25 15.20 15.29 -6.37
N GLY A 26 15.25 15.12 -5.05
CA GLY A 26 16.34 15.54 -4.17
C GLY A 26 17.15 14.34 -3.68
N ASP A 27 18.23 14.61 -2.95
CA ASP A 27 19.10 13.57 -2.40
C ASP A 27 18.37 12.67 -1.39
N CYS A 28 17.54 13.26 -0.53
CA CYS A 28 16.85 12.59 0.57
C CYS A 28 15.38 12.27 0.29
N ASN A 29 14.81 12.80 -0.78
CA ASN A 29 13.38 12.68 -1.05
C ASN A 29 13.02 12.74 -2.53
N ILE A 30 11.79 12.37 -2.82
CA ILE A 30 11.14 12.48 -4.12
C ILE A 30 9.81 13.20 -3.88
N GLY A 31 9.64 14.39 -4.47
CA GLY A 31 8.41 15.17 -4.44
C GLY A 31 7.62 14.96 -5.74
N VAL A 32 6.32 14.80 -5.62
CA VAL A 32 5.38 14.73 -6.74
C VAL A 32 4.31 15.78 -6.54
N HIS A 33 4.12 16.64 -7.53
CA HIS A 33 3.20 17.78 -7.44
C HIS A 33 2.25 17.79 -8.63
N GLY A 34 0.96 17.80 -8.36
CA GLY A 34 -0.09 18.13 -9.30
C GLY A 34 -0.76 19.46 -8.93
N ARG A 35 -1.83 19.81 -9.66
CA ARG A 35 -2.54 21.07 -9.43
C ARG A 35 -3.12 21.18 -8.01
N ASP A 36 -3.73 20.11 -7.51
CA ASP A 36 -4.47 20.10 -6.25
C ASP A 36 -3.83 19.20 -5.18
N PHE A 37 -2.69 18.59 -5.46
CA PHE A 37 -2.03 17.67 -4.54
C PHE A 37 -0.52 17.79 -4.53
N SER A 38 0.07 17.32 -3.43
CA SER A 38 1.50 17.05 -3.32
C SER A 38 1.73 15.75 -2.55
N LEU A 39 2.73 14.99 -2.99
CA LEU A 39 3.16 13.76 -2.34
C LEU A 39 4.66 13.83 -2.10
N LEU A 40 5.11 13.39 -0.94
CA LEU A 40 6.51 13.31 -0.58
C LEU A 40 6.89 11.87 -0.20
N PHE A 41 7.84 11.32 -0.92
CA PHE A 41 8.49 10.04 -0.60
C PHE A 41 9.88 10.32 -0.01
N THR A 42 10.21 9.73 1.14
CA THR A 42 11.55 9.84 1.74
C THR A 42 12.46 8.71 1.28
N LYS A 43 13.73 9.03 1.01
CA LYS A 43 14.79 8.06 0.67
C LYS A 43 15.61 7.61 1.89
N ASN A 44 15.16 7.92 3.12
CA ASN A 44 15.83 7.46 4.33
C ASN A 44 15.85 5.91 4.42
N ALA A 45 16.45 5.36 5.49
CA ALA A 45 16.65 3.91 5.63
C ALA A 45 15.35 3.08 5.53
N GLN A 46 14.21 3.63 5.94
CA GLN A 46 12.91 2.97 5.85
C GLN A 46 12.21 3.20 4.51
N GLY A 47 12.45 4.35 3.86
CA GLY A 47 11.89 4.74 2.56
C GLY A 47 10.37 4.57 2.47
N SER A 48 9.63 5.67 2.34
CA SER A 48 8.17 5.58 2.29
C SER A 48 7.54 6.89 1.80
N VAL A 49 6.28 6.83 1.43
CA VAL A 49 5.44 8.02 1.32
C VAL A 49 5.14 8.52 2.74
N ILE A 50 5.63 9.73 3.05
CA ILE A 50 5.54 10.35 4.38
C ILE A 50 4.53 11.49 4.45
N SER A 51 4.09 11.99 3.31
CA SER A 51 3.09 13.05 3.21
C SER A 51 2.31 12.87 1.91
N TYR A 52 1.01 13.02 1.99
CA TYR A 52 0.13 13.17 0.85
C TYR A 52 -0.91 14.23 1.17
N ARG A 53 -0.78 15.37 0.53
CA ARG A 53 -1.68 16.52 0.72
C ARG A 53 -2.62 16.67 -0.45
N TRP A 54 -3.89 16.88 -0.14
CA TRP A 54 -4.93 17.22 -1.10
C TRP A 54 -5.49 18.58 -0.76
N LYS A 55 -5.41 19.53 -1.70
CA LYS A 55 -5.83 20.93 -1.50
C LYS A 55 -5.26 21.55 -0.20
N GLY A 56 -3.97 21.30 0.05
CA GLY A 56 -3.25 21.78 1.22
C GLY A 56 -3.47 20.99 2.52
N ARG A 57 -4.42 20.04 2.55
CA ARG A 57 -4.73 19.24 3.74
C ARG A 57 -3.95 17.93 3.74
N GLU A 58 -3.25 17.63 4.84
CA GLU A 58 -2.52 16.37 4.99
C GLU A 58 -3.50 15.20 5.21
N LEU A 59 -3.33 14.13 4.44
CA LEU A 59 -4.15 12.93 4.50
C LEU A 59 -3.48 11.78 5.26
N LEU A 60 -2.17 11.84 5.49
CA LEU A 60 -1.44 10.80 6.21
C LEU A 60 -1.07 11.29 7.61
N GLN A 61 -1.41 10.53 8.64
CA GLN A 61 -0.95 10.78 10.00
C GLN A 61 0.40 10.15 10.28
N ARG A 62 0.75 9.09 9.55
CA ARG A 62 2.02 8.37 9.64
C ARG A 62 2.50 7.97 8.26
N PRO A 63 3.82 7.73 8.06
CA PRO A 63 4.34 7.16 6.83
C PRO A 63 3.63 5.85 6.46
N ILE A 64 3.41 5.61 5.16
CA ILE A 64 2.88 4.34 4.68
C ILE A 64 3.87 3.23 5.05
N ALA A 65 3.42 2.19 5.71
CA ALA A 65 4.26 1.09 6.17
C ALA A 65 3.99 -0.20 5.41
N LEU A 66 5.03 -1.01 5.19
CA LEU A 66 4.86 -2.40 4.76
C LEU A 66 4.22 -3.20 5.92
N ASN A 67 3.22 -4.00 5.61
CA ASN A 67 2.54 -4.84 6.60
C ASN A 67 2.53 -6.30 6.17
N PHE A 68 3.00 -7.17 7.05
CA PHE A 68 3.05 -8.63 6.86
C PHE A 68 2.42 -9.39 8.02
N TRP A 69 1.71 -8.67 8.90
CA TRP A 69 1.13 -9.23 10.12
C TRP A 69 -0.29 -8.72 10.34
N ARG A 70 -1.17 -9.62 10.74
CA ARG A 70 -2.51 -9.31 11.25
C ARG A 70 -2.70 -9.90 12.65
N ALA A 71 -3.72 -9.47 13.35
CA ALA A 71 -4.12 -10.14 14.59
C ALA A 71 -4.49 -11.60 14.30
N PRO A 72 -4.00 -12.57 15.11
CA PRO A 72 -4.36 -13.96 14.95
C PRO A 72 -5.85 -14.18 15.28
N THR A 73 -6.48 -15.08 14.53
CA THR A 73 -7.79 -15.64 14.89
C THR A 73 -7.61 -16.79 15.87
N ASP A 74 -8.71 -17.31 16.44
CA ASP A 74 -8.65 -18.49 17.33
C ASP A 74 -8.06 -19.71 16.61
N ASN A 75 -8.38 -19.92 15.34
CA ASN A 75 -7.82 -20.97 14.51
C ASN A 75 -6.31 -20.80 14.28
N ASP A 76 -5.85 -19.56 14.03
CA ASP A 76 -4.43 -19.25 13.90
C ASP A 76 -3.67 -19.56 15.19
N THR A 77 -4.25 -19.19 16.33
CA THR A 77 -3.66 -19.44 17.65
C THR A 77 -3.58 -20.95 17.94
N ALA A 78 -4.64 -21.69 17.66
CA ALA A 78 -4.68 -23.14 17.79
C ALA A 78 -3.67 -23.84 16.88
N ALA A 79 -3.42 -23.31 15.67
CA ALA A 79 -2.42 -23.81 14.74
C ALA A 79 -0.99 -23.35 15.04
N GLY A 80 -0.75 -22.56 16.12
CA GLY A 80 0.57 -22.06 16.47
C GLY A 80 1.14 -21.02 15.52
N MET A 81 0.29 -20.30 14.78
CA MET A 81 0.68 -19.32 13.77
C MET A 81 1.63 -18.26 14.32
N GLU A 82 1.41 -17.78 15.56
CA GLU A 82 2.24 -16.75 16.15
C GLU A 82 3.72 -17.13 16.25
N LEU A 83 4.03 -18.39 16.57
CA LEU A 83 5.41 -18.87 16.64
C LEU A 83 5.97 -19.16 15.24
N ALA A 84 5.19 -19.84 14.41
CA ALA A 84 5.63 -20.22 13.06
C ALA A 84 5.93 -19.01 12.18
N HIS A 85 5.18 -17.92 12.32
CA HIS A 85 5.27 -16.72 11.49
C HIS A 85 5.82 -15.49 12.23
N LEU A 86 6.39 -15.67 13.43
CA LEU A 86 6.94 -14.57 14.24
C LEU A 86 7.85 -13.60 13.48
N PRO A 87 8.72 -14.02 12.53
CA PRO A 87 9.55 -13.11 11.76
C PRO A 87 8.74 -12.07 10.95
N PHE A 88 7.51 -12.38 10.56
CA PHE A 88 6.66 -11.45 9.81
C PHE A 88 6.06 -10.34 10.68
N LYS A 89 5.92 -10.57 11.98
CA LYS A 89 5.36 -9.58 12.94
C LYS A 89 6.11 -8.25 12.90
N THR A 90 7.40 -8.31 12.68
CA THR A 90 8.27 -7.13 12.68
C THR A 90 8.92 -6.86 11.32
N ALA A 91 8.66 -7.70 10.30
CA ALA A 91 9.32 -7.60 9.00
C ALA A 91 9.10 -6.24 8.32
N GLY A 92 7.90 -5.68 8.41
CA GLY A 92 7.60 -4.35 7.86
C GLY A 92 8.32 -3.24 8.61
N LEU A 93 8.40 -3.34 9.95
CA LEU A 93 9.07 -2.34 10.80
C LEU A 93 10.58 -2.28 10.55
N TYR A 94 11.22 -3.44 10.32
CA TYR A 94 12.65 -3.53 10.04
C TYR A 94 13.00 -3.61 8.55
N ALA A 95 12.05 -3.32 7.69
CA ALA A 95 12.31 -3.19 6.26
C ALA A 95 13.29 -2.04 6.00
N LYS A 96 14.31 -2.28 5.16
CA LYS A 96 15.32 -1.27 4.81
C LYS A 96 15.23 -0.96 3.32
N LEU A 97 15.02 0.29 2.98
CA LEU A 97 15.12 0.75 1.60
C LEU A 97 16.52 0.51 1.07
N ARG A 98 16.65 -0.18 -0.06
CA ARG A 98 17.91 -0.41 -0.77
C ARG A 98 18.07 0.52 -1.95
N ARG A 99 16.97 0.86 -2.58
CA ARG A 99 16.96 1.75 -3.74
C ARG A 99 15.57 2.35 -3.93
N ALA A 100 15.52 3.62 -4.25
CA ALA A 100 14.37 4.28 -4.83
C ALA A 100 14.78 4.93 -6.15
N LYS A 101 13.92 4.84 -7.16
CA LYS A 101 14.03 5.55 -8.43
C LYS A 101 12.67 6.12 -8.78
N ALA A 102 12.67 7.32 -9.36
CA ALA A 102 11.47 7.90 -9.93
C ALA A 102 11.63 8.13 -11.42
N GLU A 103 10.54 8.05 -12.14
CA GLU A 103 10.43 8.38 -13.56
C GLU A 103 9.08 9.03 -13.84
N THR A 104 9.03 9.87 -14.87
CA THR A 104 7.79 10.56 -15.27
C THR A 104 7.62 10.56 -16.78
N ASP A 105 6.36 10.52 -17.20
CA ASP A 105 5.94 10.75 -18.59
C ASP A 105 5.23 12.10 -18.76
N GLY A 106 5.24 12.96 -17.72
CA GLY A 106 4.59 14.26 -17.69
C GLY A 106 3.13 14.23 -17.21
N THR A 107 2.45 13.08 -17.26
CA THR A 107 1.07 12.88 -16.79
C THR A 107 0.99 11.90 -15.61
N SER A 108 2.04 11.11 -15.44
CA SER A 108 2.22 10.22 -14.30
C SER A 108 3.66 10.22 -13.80
N VAL A 109 3.84 9.91 -12.52
CA VAL A 109 5.13 9.63 -11.89
C VAL A 109 5.09 8.21 -11.33
N ARG A 110 6.14 7.42 -11.61
CA ARG A 110 6.34 6.11 -11.01
C ARG A 110 7.53 6.14 -10.07
N ILE A 111 7.31 5.74 -8.80
CA ILE A 111 8.37 5.60 -7.81
C ILE A 111 8.56 4.10 -7.56
N HIS A 112 9.73 3.58 -7.90
CA HIS A 112 10.11 2.18 -7.68
C HIS A 112 10.99 2.07 -6.45
N ALA A 113 10.46 1.50 -5.38
CA ALA A 113 11.15 1.28 -4.11
C ALA A 113 11.45 -0.21 -3.91
N LYS A 114 12.72 -0.53 -3.60
CA LYS A 114 13.18 -1.90 -3.33
C LYS A 114 13.64 -2.01 -1.89
N TYR A 115 13.08 -2.98 -1.17
CA TYR A 115 13.35 -3.19 0.25
C TYR A 115 14.02 -4.53 0.50
N ALA A 116 14.97 -4.54 1.43
CA ALA A 116 15.42 -5.75 2.09
C ALA A 116 14.60 -5.95 3.37
N LEU A 117 14.14 -7.17 3.58
CA LEU A 117 13.40 -7.59 4.76
C LEU A 117 14.29 -8.48 5.64
N PRO A 118 13.99 -8.60 6.94
CA PRO A 118 14.61 -9.62 7.79
C PRO A 118 14.52 -11.02 7.16
N GLY A 119 15.50 -11.87 7.42
CA GLY A 119 15.54 -13.23 6.87
C GLY A 119 15.95 -13.31 5.39
N GLY A 120 16.41 -12.21 4.78
CA GLY A 120 16.91 -12.18 3.40
C GLY A 120 15.84 -12.06 2.31
N ALA A 121 14.58 -11.96 2.68
CA ALA A 121 13.50 -11.66 1.74
C ALA A 121 13.59 -10.21 1.22
N ARG A 122 12.84 -9.93 0.17
CA ARG A 122 12.79 -8.60 -0.46
C ARG A 122 11.33 -8.26 -0.80
N ALA A 123 11.01 -6.98 -0.72
CA ALA A 123 9.75 -6.44 -1.23
C ALA A 123 10.03 -5.32 -2.22
N ASN A 124 9.22 -5.22 -3.25
CA ASN A 124 9.23 -4.08 -4.16
C ASN A 124 7.88 -3.40 -4.12
N VAL A 125 7.88 -2.08 -3.96
CA VAL A 125 6.68 -1.27 -4.09
C VAL A 125 6.85 -0.35 -5.29
N THR A 126 5.85 -0.31 -6.14
CA THR A 126 5.74 0.69 -7.20
C THR A 126 4.54 1.57 -6.90
N TYR A 127 4.79 2.84 -6.66
CA TYR A 127 3.76 3.86 -6.57
C TYR A 127 3.61 4.51 -7.95
N THR A 128 2.39 4.51 -8.49
CA THR A 128 2.04 5.27 -9.70
C THR A 128 1.12 6.40 -9.30
N ILE A 129 1.57 7.63 -9.53
CA ILE A 129 0.86 8.85 -9.14
C ILE A 129 0.48 9.59 -10.42
N THR A 130 -0.80 9.82 -10.66
CA THR A 130 -1.30 10.53 -11.85
C THR A 130 -1.61 11.98 -11.54
N GLY A 131 -1.68 12.83 -12.56
CA GLY A 131 -1.85 14.28 -12.42
C GLY A 131 -3.17 14.71 -11.76
N ASP A 132 -4.16 13.82 -11.66
CA ASP A 132 -5.41 14.00 -10.90
C ASP A 132 -5.28 13.64 -9.41
N GLY A 133 -4.09 13.21 -8.96
CA GLY A 133 -3.82 12.84 -7.57
C GLY A 133 -4.15 11.39 -7.22
N LYS A 134 -4.59 10.56 -8.15
CA LYS A 134 -4.75 9.12 -7.91
C LYS A 134 -3.39 8.50 -7.62
N VAL A 135 -3.30 7.72 -6.55
CA VAL A 135 -2.10 6.95 -6.17
C VAL A 135 -2.44 5.48 -6.21
N GLU A 136 -1.78 4.74 -7.07
CA GLU A 136 -1.80 3.29 -7.12
C GLU A 136 -0.52 2.74 -6.50
N ALA A 137 -0.63 1.76 -5.61
CA ALA A 137 0.52 1.11 -5.00
C ALA A 137 0.49 -0.39 -5.28
N ALA A 138 1.51 -0.87 -6.00
CA ALA A 138 1.69 -2.29 -6.30
C ALA A 138 2.82 -2.86 -5.44
N LEU A 139 2.49 -3.78 -4.53
CA LEU A 139 3.44 -4.49 -3.69
C LEU A 139 3.75 -5.86 -4.29
N LYS A 140 5.04 -6.20 -4.39
CA LYS A 140 5.51 -7.50 -4.90
C LYS A 140 6.53 -8.10 -3.96
N TRP A 141 6.33 -9.35 -3.57
CA TRP A 141 7.31 -10.15 -2.84
C TRP A 141 8.38 -10.68 -3.78
N LYS A 142 9.63 -10.69 -3.31
CA LYS A 142 10.75 -11.35 -3.99
C LYS A 142 11.60 -12.08 -2.96
N GLY A 143 11.83 -13.36 -3.17
CA GLY A 143 12.67 -14.19 -2.29
C GLY A 143 12.23 -15.65 -2.32
N LYS A 144 12.72 -16.43 -1.36
CA LYS A 144 12.24 -17.80 -1.20
C LYS A 144 10.73 -17.78 -1.01
N ALA A 145 10.03 -18.66 -1.70
CA ALA A 145 8.63 -18.89 -1.47
C ALA A 145 8.44 -19.22 0.02
N VAL A 146 7.64 -18.44 0.70
CA VAL A 146 7.11 -18.81 2.01
C VAL A 146 5.76 -19.46 1.78
N GLU A 147 5.47 -20.54 2.49
CA GLU A 147 4.21 -21.28 2.30
C GLU A 147 3.00 -20.39 2.59
N SER A 148 3.12 -19.51 3.57
CA SER A 148 2.10 -18.52 3.91
C SER A 148 2.70 -17.28 4.55
N VAL A 149 2.02 -16.16 4.39
CA VAL A 149 2.29 -14.90 5.09
C VAL A 149 0.99 -14.49 5.76
N PRO A 150 0.99 -14.14 7.06
CA PRO A 150 -0.24 -13.79 7.79
C PRO A 150 -1.04 -12.66 7.14
N GLU A 151 -0.32 -11.71 6.57
CA GLU A 151 -0.88 -10.62 5.77
C GLU A 151 0.14 -10.13 4.74
N PHE A 152 -0.33 -9.56 3.65
CA PHE A 152 0.52 -8.99 2.61
C PHE A 152 -0.06 -7.69 2.09
N GLY A 153 0.43 -6.57 2.60
CA GLY A 153 -0.16 -5.29 2.27
C GLY A 153 0.66 -4.07 2.67
N LEU A 154 0.00 -2.93 2.57
CA LEU A 154 0.45 -1.63 3.02
C LEU A 154 -0.51 -1.12 4.10
N MET A 155 0.04 -0.54 5.15
CA MET A 155 -0.73 0.09 6.21
C MET A 155 -0.70 1.60 6.04
N LEU A 156 -1.88 2.21 6.00
CA LEU A 156 -2.08 3.64 6.00
C LEU A 156 -2.72 4.07 7.31
N THR A 157 -2.21 5.16 7.89
CA THR A 157 -2.81 5.78 9.07
C THR A 157 -3.35 7.14 8.67
N LEU A 158 -4.67 7.30 8.76
CA LEU A 158 -5.37 8.53 8.43
C LEU A 158 -5.70 9.32 9.71
N PRO A 159 -5.88 10.65 9.65
CA PRO A 159 -6.41 11.43 10.74
C PRO A 159 -7.78 10.93 11.22
N ALA A 160 -8.06 11.03 12.52
CA ALA A 160 -9.28 10.50 13.14
C ALA A 160 -10.60 11.08 12.57
N GLU A 161 -10.54 12.21 11.89
CA GLU A 161 -11.67 12.81 11.20
C GLU A 161 -12.18 11.96 10.02
N TYR A 162 -11.34 11.08 9.45
CA TYR A 162 -11.68 10.13 8.38
C TYR A 162 -12.18 8.78 8.92
N ARG A 163 -12.81 8.77 10.10
CA ARG A 163 -13.31 7.56 10.76
C ARG A 163 -14.54 6.91 10.09
N ASN A 164 -15.23 7.63 9.23
CA ASN A 164 -16.39 7.10 8.51
C ASN A 164 -15.89 6.44 7.22
N VAL A 165 -16.04 5.11 7.16
CA VAL A 165 -15.63 4.32 6.01
C VAL A 165 -16.89 3.77 5.33
N ALA A 166 -16.99 4.05 4.02
CA ALA A 166 -17.98 3.39 3.16
C ALA A 166 -17.24 2.43 2.23
N TYR A 167 -17.73 1.22 2.10
CA TYR A 167 -17.14 0.24 1.19
C TYR A 167 -18.21 -0.49 0.40
N TYR A 168 -17.85 -0.97 -0.77
CA TYR A 168 -18.65 -1.88 -1.58
C TYR A 168 -17.88 -3.20 -1.69
N GLY A 169 -18.47 -4.26 -1.20
CA GLY A 169 -17.84 -5.57 -1.16
C GLY A 169 -18.78 -6.64 -0.65
N MET A 170 -18.27 -7.83 -0.45
CA MET A 170 -19.01 -8.91 0.20
C MET A 170 -19.21 -8.56 1.69
N GLY A 171 -20.34 -8.94 2.25
CA GLY A 171 -20.75 -8.69 3.64
C GLY A 171 -22.27 -8.76 3.77
N PRO A 172 -22.87 -8.42 4.93
CA PRO A 172 -22.29 -7.78 6.12
C PRO A 172 -21.57 -8.72 7.10
N GLY A 173 -21.67 -10.04 6.91
CA GLY A 173 -20.99 -11.03 7.74
C GLY A 173 -19.55 -11.30 7.34
N GLU A 174 -18.93 -12.27 8.01
CA GLU A 174 -17.60 -12.76 7.66
C GLU A 174 -17.61 -13.42 6.28
N THR A 175 -16.59 -13.13 5.48
CA THR A 175 -16.50 -13.61 4.08
C THR A 175 -15.16 -14.30 3.85
N TYR A 176 -14.90 -15.36 4.62
CA TYR A 176 -13.77 -16.26 4.36
C TYR A 176 -14.10 -17.20 3.20
N SER A 177 -13.06 -17.68 2.52
CA SER A 177 -13.21 -18.57 1.34
C SER A 177 -13.92 -19.89 1.65
N ASP A 178 -13.97 -20.27 2.91
CA ASP A 178 -14.67 -21.46 3.44
C ASP A 178 -16.06 -21.14 4.00
N PHE A 179 -16.49 -19.89 3.93
CA PHE A 179 -17.76 -19.41 4.47
C PHE A 179 -18.72 -18.86 3.40
N THR A 180 -18.46 -19.12 2.11
CA THR A 180 -19.29 -18.69 0.97
C THR A 180 -20.12 -19.83 0.39
#